data_bfa6350eb9500cfe6dc1e00494769911
#
_entry.id   bfa6350eb9500cfe6dc1e00494769911
#
_cell.length_a   1.000
_cell.length_b   1.000
_cell.length_c   1.000
_cell.angle_alpha   90.00
_cell.angle_beta   90.00
_cell.angle_gamma   90.00
#
_symmetry.space_group_name_H-M   'P 1'
#
loop_
_entity.id
_entity.type
_entity.pdbx_description
1 polymer ?
#
loop_
_entity_poly.entity_id
_entity_poly.type
_entity_poly.pdbx_seq_one_letter_code
_entity_poly.pdbx_strand_id
1 'polypeptide(L)'
;MTEAPFSLAILCTANRFRSPLAAARIRAEIAGLPVAITSFATSGPSGPAALREALARGRTLGLDLDEHRATRLGRGELHAADLVLGFERSHVAAAVIEGGAARERTFTMPEFVALADGVSVEDGPPVERARRVVEAAQALRADAAPAKLAELPDPAGGPERGYDTAANEIARLSRRLVQALFGPGAARS
;
A
#
# COMPACT_ATOMS: atom_id res chain seq x y z
N MET A 1 4.33 14.01 -24.89
CA MET A 1 4.08 14.36 -23.47
C MET A 1 4.12 13.07 -22.67
N THR A 2 5.07 12.91 -21.78
CA THR A 2 5.12 11.73 -20.87
C THR A 2 3.96 11.82 -19.89
N GLU A 3 3.13 10.81 -19.83
CA GLU A 3 2.05 10.70 -18.85
C GLU A 3 2.62 10.76 -17.43
N ALA A 4 1.92 11.45 -16.51
CA ALA A 4 2.31 11.50 -15.12
C ALA A 4 2.27 10.09 -14.50
N PRO A 5 3.26 9.72 -13.67
CA PRO A 5 3.31 8.38 -13.07
C PRO A 5 2.08 8.14 -12.18
N PHE A 6 1.68 6.85 -12.07
CA PHE A 6 0.67 6.44 -11.09
C PHE A 6 1.20 6.67 -9.67
N SER A 7 0.48 7.45 -8.88
CA SER A 7 0.89 7.82 -7.52
C SER A 7 0.22 6.93 -6.48
N LEU A 8 1.03 6.10 -5.79
CA LEU A 8 0.61 5.20 -4.72
C LEU A 8 1.20 5.65 -3.38
N ALA A 9 0.34 5.92 -2.40
CA ALA A 9 0.75 6.21 -1.03
C ALA A 9 0.35 5.07 -0.09
N ILE A 10 1.24 4.67 0.83
CA ILE A 10 1.02 3.56 1.77
C ILE A 10 1.23 4.06 3.20
N LEU A 11 0.23 3.90 4.05
CA LEU A 11 0.22 4.42 5.42
C LEU A 11 0.18 3.31 6.46
N CYS A 12 0.94 3.48 7.54
CA CYS A 12 0.74 2.73 8.78
C CYS A 12 0.97 3.66 9.98
N THR A 13 0.80 3.17 11.20
CA THR A 13 0.90 3.99 12.41
C THR A 13 2.22 4.77 12.48
N ALA A 14 3.36 4.07 12.45
CA ALA A 14 4.68 4.69 12.68
C ALA A 14 5.59 4.73 11.45
N ASN A 15 5.17 4.21 10.29
CA ASN A 15 5.99 4.08 9.09
C ASN A 15 7.34 3.37 9.33
N ARG A 16 7.35 2.35 10.21
CA ARG A 16 8.59 1.64 10.61
C ARG A 16 8.56 0.13 10.37
N PHE A 17 7.39 -0.47 10.06
CA PHE A 17 7.24 -1.89 9.77
C PHE A 17 6.35 -2.13 8.55
N ARG A 18 5.02 -1.97 8.66
CA ARG A 18 4.05 -2.38 7.63
C ARG A 18 4.21 -1.62 6.32
N SER A 19 4.12 -0.31 6.35
CA SER A 19 4.18 0.51 5.11
C SER A 19 5.54 0.50 4.42
N PRO A 20 6.70 0.51 5.11
CA PRO A 20 7.98 0.40 4.41
C PRO A 20 8.21 -0.98 3.78
N LEU A 21 7.79 -2.08 4.43
CA LEU A 21 7.87 -3.42 3.83
C LEU A 21 7.00 -3.52 2.57
N ALA A 22 5.76 -3.03 2.63
CA ALA A 22 4.87 -3.02 1.47
C ALA A 22 5.43 -2.15 0.33
N ALA A 23 5.91 -0.94 0.63
CA ALA A 23 6.48 -0.05 -0.36
C ALA A 23 7.72 -0.67 -1.04
N ALA A 24 8.63 -1.26 -0.27
CA ALA A 24 9.81 -1.93 -0.80
C ALA A 24 9.42 -3.15 -1.67
N ARG A 25 8.46 -3.97 -1.21
CA ARG A 25 7.99 -5.12 -1.96
C ARG A 25 7.36 -4.73 -3.28
N ILE A 26 6.47 -3.75 -3.29
CA ILE A 26 5.81 -3.27 -4.50
C ILE A 26 6.85 -2.71 -5.48
N ARG A 27 7.81 -1.86 -5.02
CA ARG A 27 8.88 -1.33 -5.86
C ARG A 27 9.69 -2.44 -6.54
N ALA A 28 10.01 -3.51 -5.82
CA ALA A 28 10.75 -4.63 -6.38
C ALA A 28 9.98 -5.35 -7.49
N GLU A 29 8.65 -5.41 -7.41
CA GLU A 29 7.81 -6.10 -8.40
C GLU A 29 7.49 -5.25 -9.64
N ILE A 30 7.41 -3.92 -9.51
CA ILE A 30 7.02 -3.01 -10.60
C ILE A 30 8.21 -2.34 -11.31
N ALA A 31 9.43 -2.85 -11.15
CA ALA A 31 10.62 -2.23 -11.70
C ALA A 31 10.45 -1.91 -13.20
N GLY A 32 10.59 -0.63 -13.55
CA GLY A 32 10.44 -0.14 -14.93
C GLY A 32 9.05 0.39 -15.28
N LEU A 33 8.05 0.27 -14.39
CA LEU A 33 6.74 0.91 -14.60
C LEU A 33 6.75 2.37 -14.11
N PRO A 34 6.00 3.28 -14.74
CA PRO A 34 5.90 4.67 -14.32
C PRO A 34 4.98 4.80 -13.09
N VAL A 35 5.48 4.37 -11.93
CA VAL A 35 4.76 4.39 -10.66
C VAL A 35 5.62 5.09 -9.60
N ALA A 36 5.06 6.09 -8.94
CA ALA A 36 5.65 6.77 -7.79
C ALA A 36 5.05 6.18 -6.50
N ILE A 37 5.91 5.63 -5.62
CA ILE A 37 5.48 5.05 -4.36
C ILE A 37 6.03 5.87 -3.20
N THR A 38 5.15 6.30 -2.30
CA THR A 38 5.50 6.96 -1.03
C THR A 38 4.96 6.16 0.14
N SER A 39 5.55 6.35 1.32
CA SER A 39 5.00 5.74 2.55
C SER A 39 5.09 6.69 3.72
N PHE A 40 4.05 6.71 4.59
CA PHE A 40 3.90 7.67 5.66
C PHE A 40 3.46 7.04 6.99
N ALA A 41 3.81 7.73 8.06
CA ALA A 41 3.30 7.50 9.41
C ALA A 41 2.05 8.35 9.65
N THR A 42 1.00 7.75 10.21
CA THR A 42 -0.15 8.52 10.71
C THR A 42 0.09 9.04 12.13
N SER A 43 1.12 8.54 12.83
CA SER A 43 1.49 8.96 14.18
C SER A 43 3.00 8.89 14.39
N GLY A 44 3.51 9.66 15.35
CA GLY A 44 4.93 9.70 15.68
C GLY A 44 5.75 10.68 14.84
N PRO A 45 7.05 10.84 15.14
CA PRO A 45 7.93 11.78 14.46
C PRO A 45 8.46 11.22 13.14
N SER A 46 8.90 12.11 12.25
CA SER A 46 9.78 11.75 11.11
C SER A 46 11.20 11.48 11.58
N GLY A 47 11.94 10.66 10.84
CA GLY A 47 13.38 10.40 11.02
C GLY A 47 13.77 9.04 11.56
N PRO A 48 13.01 8.37 12.48
CA PRO A 48 13.38 7.04 12.97
C PRO A 48 13.55 6.02 11.82
N ALA A 49 14.55 5.16 11.95
CA ALA A 49 14.78 4.05 11.03
C ALA A 49 13.65 3.00 11.09
N ALA A 50 13.59 2.11 10.11
CA ALA A 50 12.75 0.92 10.17
C ALA A 50 13.01 0.13 11.47
N LEU A 51 12.01 -0.60 11.95
CA LEU A 51 12.19 -1.50 13.09
C LEU A 51 13.19 -2.59 12.74
N ARG A 52 13.96 -3.05 13.72
CA ARG A 52 14.87 -4.19 13.60
C ARG A 52 14.16 -5.42 13.01
N GLU A 53 12.92 -5.64 13.42
CA GLU A 53 12.04 -6.70 12.94
C GLU A 53 11.69 -6.53 11.45
N ALA A 54 11.49 -5.29 10.98
CA ALA A 54 11.26 -4.99 9.57
C ALA A 54 12.51 -5.24 8.72
N LEU A 55 13.68 -4.82 9.20
CA LEU A 55 14.96 -5.06 8.54
C LEU A 55 15.23 -6.56 8.39
N ALA A 56 15.02 -7.34 9.44
CA ALA A 56 15.23 -8.79 9.41
C ALA A 56 14.30 -9.48 8.39
N ARG A 57 12.99 -9.18 8.41
CA ARG A 57 12.01 -9.76 7.47
C ARG A 57 12.21 -9.24 6.05
N GLY A 58 12.59 -7.97 5.90
CA GLY A 58 12.98 -7.39 4.61
C GLY A 58 14.08 -8.22 3.95
N ARG A 59 15.18 -8.47 4.66
CA ARG A 59 16.29 -9.29 4.15
C ARG A 59 15.85 -10.71 3.77
N THR A 60 15.01 -11.36 4.57
CA THR A 60 14.45 -12.69 4.24
C THR A 60 13.62 -12.66 2.96
N LEU A 61 12.97 -11.54 2.66
CA LEU A 61 12.17 -11.31 1.46
C LEU A 61 12.98 -10.74 0.28
N GLY A 62 14.30 -10.58 0.43
CA GLY A 62 15.18 -9.97 -0.57
C GLY A 62 14.98 -8.45 -0.74
N LEU A 63 14.50 -7.77 0.30
CA LEU A 63 14.23 -6.33 0.31
C LEU A 63 15.24 -5.59 1.20
N ASP A 64 15.69 -4.43 0.74
CA ASP A 64 16.54 -3.52 1.50
C ASP A 64 15.70 -2.37 2.11
N LEU A 65 15.82 -2.19 3.41
CA LEU A 65 15.18 -1.13 4.20
C LEU A 65 16.19 -0.33 5.04
N ASP A 66 17.50 -0.53 4.84
CA ASP A 66 18.54 0.03 5.72
C ASP A 66 18.51 1.58 5.68
N GLU A 67 18.26 2.15 4.49
CA GLU A 67 18.14 3.61 4.30
C GLU A 67 16.74 4.17 4.59
N HIS A 68 15.75 3.31 4.92
CA HIS A 68 14.41 3.81 5.21
C HIS A 68 14.40 4.70 6.44
N ARG A 69 13.74 5.85 6.31
CA ARG A 69 13.43 6.76 7.42
C ARG A 69 11.93 7.03 7.44
N ALA A 70 11.33 6.91 8.61
CA ALA A 70 9.93 7.20 8.80
C ALA A 70 9.63 8.65 8.42
N THR A 71 8.55 8.84 7.67
CA THR A 71 8.05 10.17 7.25
C THR A 71 6.65 10.34 7.83
N ARG A 72 6.44 11.39 8.61
CA ARG A 72 5.12 11.76 9.13
C ARG A 72 4.27 12.31 7.99
N LEU A 73 3.02 11.89 7.93
CA LEU A 73 2.03 12.42 7.00
C LEU A 73 1.84 13.94 7.22
N GLY A 74 2.03 14.71 6.16
CA GLY A 74 1.77 16.15 6.13
C GLY A 74 0.32 16.46 5.74
N ARG A 75 -0.13 17.67 6.11
CA ARG A 75 -1.47 18.14 5.75
C ARG A 75 -1.58 18.33 4.23
N GLY A 76 -2.61 17.71 3.62
CA GLY A 76 -2.89 17.84 2.18
C GLY A 76 -1.92 17.08 1.26
N GLU A 77 -0.99 16.30 1.80
CA GLU A 77 0.08 15.63 1.05
C GLU A 77 -0.43 14.55 0.08
N LEU A 78 -1.64 14.05 0.31
CA LEU A 78 -2.23 12.95 -0.47
C LEU A 78 -3.32 13.39 -1.45
N HIS A 79 -3.55 14.69 -1.61
CA HIS A 79 -4.67 15.19 -2.45
C HIS A 79 -4.59 14.75 -3.92
N ALA A 80 -3.39 14.56 -4.46
CA ALA A 80 -3.13 14.14 -5.83
C ALA A 80 -2.82 12.64 -5.99
N ALA A 81 -2.90 11.84 -4.91
CA ALA A 81 -2.62 10.42 -5.00
C ALA A 81 -3.69 9.68 -5.81
N ASP A 82 -3.27 8.81 -6.75
CA ASP A 82 -4.17 7.95 -7.52
C ASP A 82 -4.75 6.82 -6.64
N LEU A 83 -3.97 6.32 -5.68
CA LEU A 83 -4.39 5.30 -4.71
C LEU A 83 -3.69 5.52 -3.37
N VAL A 84 -4.47 5.45 -2.29
CA VAL A 84 -3.96 5.52 -0.91
C VAL A 84 -4.37 4.26 -0.15
N LEU A 85 -3.39 3.58 0.44
CA LEU A 85 -3.60 2.33 1.16
C LEU A 85 -3.14 2.45 2.61
N GLY A 86 -4.03 2.15 3.55
CA GLY A 86 -3.71 1.91 4.95
C GLY A 86 -3.72 0.42 5.27
N PHE A 87 -3.39 0.05 6.49
CA PHE A 87 -3.55 -1.34 6.99
C PHE A 87 -4.75 -1.46 7.92
N GLU A 88 -5.19 -0.36 8.49
CA GLU A 88 -6.32 -0.23 9.42
C GLU A 88 -7.22 0.93 9.00
N ARG A 89 -8.46 0.92 9.43
CA ARG A 89 -9.42 2.02 9.17
C ARG A 89 -8.98 3.35 9.75
N SER A 90 -8.24 3.32 10.86
CA SER A 90 -7.60 4.51 11.44
C SER A 90 -6.64 5.19 10.47
N HIS A 91 -5.88 4.42 9.69
CA HIS A 91 -4.98 4.95 8.66
C HIS A 91 -5.77 5.58 7.50
N VAL A 92 -6.88 4.95 7.10
CA VAL A 92 -7.79 5.50 6.07
C VAL A 92 -8.39 6.83 6.54
N ALA A 93 -8.84 6.90 7.80
CA ALA A 93 -9.37 8.14 8.38
C ALA A 93 -8.32 9.26 8.41
N ALA A 94 -7.09 8.97 8.85
CA ALA A 94 -6.00 9.93 8.87
C ALA A 94 -5.63 10.41 7.45
N ALA A 95 -5.59 9.50 6.47
CA ALA A 95 -5.31 9.84 5.09
C ALA A 95 -6.31 10.85 4.52
N VAL A 96 -7.61 10.65 4.79
CA VAL A 96 -8.67 11.54 4.31
C VAL A 96 -8.68 12.87 5.08
N ILE A 97 -8.64 12.81 6.42
CA ILE A 97 -8.84 13.99 7.27
C ILE A 97 -7.59 14.88 7.31
N GLU A 98 -6.42 14.29 7.50
CA GLU A 98 -5.16 15.02 7.62
C GLU A 98 -4.46 15.14 6.27
N GLY A 99 -4.34 14.02 5.55
CA GLY A 99 -3.63 13.94 4.27
C GLY A 99 -4.37 14.52 3.07
N GLY A 100 -5.66 14.80 3.20
CA GLY A 100 -6.48 15.34 2.10
C GLY A 100 -6.71 14.35 0.96
N ALA A 101 -6.56 13.05 1.22
CA ALA A 101 -6.83 12.01 0.22
C ALA A 101 -8.32 11.96 -0.14
N ALA A 102 -8.63 11.75 -1.42
CA ALA A 102 -9.99 11.48 -1.85
C ALA A 102 -10.47 10.13 -1.28
N ARG A 103 -11.66 10.12 -0.63
CA ARG A 103 -12.20 8.91 0.02
C ARG A 103 -12.38 7.76 -0.97
N GLU A 104 -12.72 8.08 -2.21
CA GLU A 104 -12.96 7.16 -3.31
C GLU A 104 -11.70 6.38 -3.72
N ARG A 105 -10.52 6.92 -3.44
CA ARG A 105 -9.23 6.32 -3.76
C ARG A 105 -8.45 5.86 -2.52
N THR A 106 -9.14 5.81 -1.35
CA THR A 106 -8.51 5.48 -0.08
C THR A 106 -9.15 4.23 0.53
N PHE A 107 -8.34 3.19 0.79
CA PHE A 107 -8.77 1.87 1.25
C PHE A 107 -7.82 1.32 2.32
N THR A 108 -8.25 0.27 3.04
CA THR A 108 -7.24 -0.61 3.61
C THR A 108 -6.65 -1.50 2.49
N MET A 109 -5.40 -1.90 2.63
CA MET A 109 -4.76 -2.76 1.63
C MET A 109 -5.47 -4.12 1.47
N PRO A 110 -5.88 -4.81 2.55
CA PRO A 110 -6.69 -6.03 2.43
C PRO A 110 -8.04 -5.80 1.75
N GLU A 111 -8.73 -4.68 2.07
CA GLU A 111 -9.98 -4.29 1.42
C GLU A 111 -9.80 -4.10 -0.09
N PHE A 112 -8.83 -3.28 -0.48
CA PHE A 112 -8.60 -2.98 -1.89
C PHE A 112 -8.29 -4.24 -2.69
N VAL A 113 -7.38 -5.09 -2.20
CA VAL A 113 -7.01 -6.35 -2.87
C VAL A 113 -8.22 -7.27 -3.02
N ALA A 114 -9.07 -7.38 -1.99
CA ALA A 114 -10.27 -8.22 -2.05
C ALA A 114 -11.32 -7.69 -3.04
N LEU A 115 -11.44 -6.36 -3.19
CA LEU A 115 -12.32 -5.75 -4.19
C LEU A 115 -11.75 -5.93 -5.60
N ALA A 116 -10.46 -5.67 -5.76
CA ALA A 116 -9.77 -5.74 -7.04
C ALA A 116 -9.74 -7.14 -7.66
N ASP A 117 -9.83 -8.21 -6.87
CA ASP A 117 -10.00 -9.58 -7.39
C ASP A 117 -11.31 -9.77 -8.18
N GLY A 118 -12.33 -8.99 -7.90
CA GLY A 118 -13.61 -9.00 -8.62
C GLY A 118 -13.66 -8.06 -9.83
N VAL A 119 -12.56 -7.31 -10.07
CA VAL A 119 -12.51 -6.31 -11.14
C VAL A 119 -12.03 -6.93 -12.44
N SER A 120 -12.76 -6.65 -13.53
CA SER A 120 -12.32 -6.89 -14.89
C SER A 120 -12.25 -5.56 -15.62
N VAL A 121 -11.07 -5.20 -16.11
CA VAL A 121 -10.84 -4.01 -16.92
C VAL A 121 -10.12 -4.38 -18.22
N GLU A 122 -10.34 -3.60 -19.26
CA GLU A 122 -9.63 -3.77 -20.51
C GLU A 122 -8.12 -3.55 -20.34
N ASP A 123 -7.33 -4.29 -21.10
CA ASP A 123 -5.89 -4.09 -21.17
C ASP A 123 -5.57 -2.72 -21.80
N GLY A 124 -4.40 -2.18 -21.46
CA GLY A 124 -3.99 -0.88 -21.96
C GLY A 124 -2.72 -0.39 -21.29
N PRO A 125 -2.34 0.88 -21.48
CA PRO A 125 -1.20 1.47 -20.79
C PRO A 125 -1.28 1.23 -19.28
N PRO A 126 -0.16 0.86 -18.61
CA PRO A 126 -0.18 0.44 -17.21
C PRO A 126 -0.82 1.44 -16.24
N VAL A 127 -0.55 2.73 -16.43
CA VAL A 127 -1.08 3.81 -15.57
C VAL A 127 -2.60 3.94 -15.74
N GLU A 128 -3.08 3.98 -16.97
CA GLU A 128 -4.52 4.07 -17.27
C GLU A 128 -5.27 2.84 -16.74
N ARG A 129 -4.69 1.65 -16.96
CA ARG A 129 -5.25 0.41 -16.43
C ARG A 129 -5.37 0.47 -14.91
N ALA A 130 -4.31 0.89 -14.21
CA ALA A 130 -4.32 1.01 -12.75
C ALA A 130 -5.42 1.97 -12.26
N ARG A 131 -5.60 3.12 -12.91
CA ARG A 131 -6.67 4.08 -12.57
C ARG A 131 -8.06 3.47 -12.75
N ARG A 132 -8.31 2.74 -13.86
CA ARG A 132 -9.57 2.03 -14.08
C ARG A 132 -9.85 0.96 -13.02
N VAL A 133 -8.81 0.24 -12.57
CA VAL A 133 -8.95 -0.74 -11.48
C VAL A 133 -9.37 -0.05 -10.17
N VAL A 134 -8.79 1.11 -9.83
CA VAL A 134 -9.16 1.87 -8.64
C VAL A 134 -10.63 2.33 -8.71
N GLU A 135 -11.06 2.86 -9.84
CA GLU A 135 -12.45 3.29 -10.07
C GLU A 135 -13.43 2.11 -9.96
N ALA A 136 -13.12 0.99 -10.59
CA ALA A 136 -13.95 -0.21 -10.53
C ALA A 136 -14.01 -0.82 -9.12
N ALA A 137 -12.89 -0.86 -8.38
CA ALA A 137 -12.86 -1.30 -6.99
C ALA A 137 -13.74 -0.39 -6.09
N GLN A 138 -13.71 0.92 -6.33
CA GLN A 138 -14.58 1.86 -5.62
C GLN A 138 -16.07 1.59 -5.92
N ALA A 139 -16.42 1.32 -7.15
CA ALA A 139 -17.81 1.00 -7.51
C ALA A 139 -18.30 -0.27 -6.78
N LEU A 140 -17.45 -1.28 -6.65
CA LEU A 140 -17.77 -2.52 -5.94
C LEU A 140 -17.86 -2.36 -4.41
N ARG A 141 -17.28 -1.28 -3.84
CA ARG A 141 -17.27 -1.05 -2.39
C ARG A 141 -18.66 -0.88 -1.81
N ALA A 142 -19.57 -0.23 -2.53
CA ALA A 142 -20.93 0.05 -2.06
C ALA A 142 -21.71 -1.24 -1.75
N ASP A 143 -21.47 -2.31 -2.52
CA ASP A 143 -22.12 -3.61 -2.41
C ASP A 143 -21.30 -4.64 -1.63
N ALA A 144 -20.13 -4.24 -1.11
CA ALA A 144 -19.23 -5.15 -0.43
C ALA A 144 -19.73 -5.55 0.96
N ALA A 145 -19.77 -6.85 1.23
CA ALA A 145 -20.05 -7.36 2.57
C ALA A 145 -18.99 -6.88 3.59
N PRO A 146 -19.37 -6.67 4.87
CA PRO A 146 -18.43 -6.22 5.93
C PRO A 146 -17.16 -7.05 6.06
N ALA A 147 -17.19 -8.33 5.74
CA ALA A 147 -16.02 -9.22 5.74
C ALA A 147 -14.91 -8.78 4.75
N LYS A 148 -15.24 -8.02 3.71
CA LYS A 148 -14.25 -7.44 2.79
C LYS A 148 -13.55 -6.20 3.35
N LEU A 149 -14.00 -5.66 4.47
CA LEU A 149 -13.39 -4.53 5.19
C LEU A 149 -12.26 -5.00 6.12
N ALA A 150 -11.47 -5.97 5.69
CA ALA A 150 -10.41 -6.56 6.48
C ALA A 150 -9.31 -5.55 6.84
N GLU A 151 -8.69 -5.75 8.00
CA GLU A 151 -7.56 -4.98 8.50
C GLU A 151 -6.35 -5.90 8.71
N LEU A 152 -5.15 -5.35 8.64
CA LEU A 152 -3.93 -6.03 9.07
C LEU A 152 -3.39 -5.32 10.31
N PRO A 153 -3.61 -5.89 11.52
CA PRO A 153 -3.21 -5.29 12.77
C PRO A 153 -1.70 -5.05 12.87
N ASP A 154 -1.31 -4.09 13.73
CA ASP A 154 0.10 -3.82 14.01
C ASP A 154 0.70 -4.96 14.84
N PRO A 155 1.78 -5.62 14.40
CA PRO A 155 2.48 -6.62 15.21
C PRO A 155 3.37 -5.98 16.30
N ALA A 156 3.54 -4.65 16.31
CA ALA A 156 4.45 -3.96 17.22
C ALA A 156 4.09 -4.23 18.69
N GLY A 157 5.12 -4.61 19.48
CA GLY A 157 4.96 -4.99 20.89
C GLY A 157 4.42 -6.40 21.11
N GLY A 158 4.08 -7.13 20.04
CA GLY A 158 3.66 -8.53 20.09
C GLY A 158 4.82 -9.52 19.98
N PRO A 159 4.51 -10.82 20.01
CA PRO A 159 5.50 -11.88 19.90
C PRO A 159 6.12 -11.94 18.48
N GLU A 160 7.33 -12.50 18.38
CA GLU A 160 8.13 -12.63 17.16
C GLU A 160 7.32 -13.19 15.98
N ARG A 161 6.54 -14.26 16.23
CA ARG A 161 5.64 -14.87 15.21
C ARG A 161 4.62 -13.90 14.60
N GLY A 162 4.22 -12.85 15.32
CA GLY A 162 3.31 -11.83 14.83
C GLY A 162 3.93 -11.02 13.70
N TYR A 163 5.22 -10.70 13.83
CA TYR A 163 5.97 -10.01 12.77
C TYR A 163 6.15 -10.89 11.54
N ASP A 164 6.40 -12.20 11.70
CA ASP A 164 6.50 -13.14 10.58
C ASP A 164 5.18 -13.24 9.82
N THR A 165 4.09 -13.40 10.55
CA THR A 165 2.74 -13.46 9.99
C THR A 165 2.41 -12.18 9.22
N ALA A 166 2.66 -11.02 9.81
CA ALA A 166 2.40 -9.73 9.17
C ALA A 166 3.28 -9.51 7.92
N ALA A 167 4.57 -9.84 7.98
CA ALA A 167 5.48 -9.69 6.85
C ALA A 167 5.09 -10.58 5.66
N ASN A 168 4.72 -11.84 5.91
CA ASN A 168 4.25 -12.76 4.87
C ASN A 168 2.93 -12.28 4.26
N GLU A 169 2.01 -11.80 5.07
CA GLU A 169 0.73 -11.26 4.59
C GLU A 169 0.93 -9.98 3.77
N ILE A 170 1.81 -9.07 4.20
CA ILE A 170 2.19 -7.89 3.42
C ILE A 170 2.78 -8.28 2.07
N ALA A 171 3.69 -9.25 2.03
CA ALA A 171 4.29 -9.72 0.79
C ALA A 171 3.24 -10.33 -0.15
N ARG A 172 2.29 -11.11 0.39
CA ARG A 172 1.17 -11.69 -0.37
C ARG A 172 0.24 -10.62 -0.93
N LEU A 173 -0.18 -9.68 -0.10
CA LEU A 173 -1.06 -8.57 -0.50
C LEU A 173 -0.38 -7.67 -1.54
N SER A 174 0.91 -7.37 -1.38
CA SER A 174 1.67 -6.53 -2.32
C SER A 174 1.72 -7.16 -3.72
N ARG A 175 1.97 -8.47 -3.81
CA ARG A 175 1.94 -9.18 -5.12
C ARG A 175 0.58 -9.14 -5.77
N ARG A 176 -0.49 -9.44 -5.01
CA ARG A 176 -1.86 -9.39 -5.53
C ARG A 176 -2.24 -7.98 -5.98
N LEU A 177 -1.84 -6.96 -5.23
CA LEU A 177 -2.04 -5.55 -5.60
C LEU A 177 -1.39 -5.24 -6.95
N VAL A 178 -0.12 -5.61 -7.14
CA VAL A 178 0.60 -5.37 -8.40
C VAL A 178 -0.07 -6.10 -9.57
N GLN A 179 -0.45 -7.36 -9.38
CA GLN A 179 -1.17 -8.13 -10.41
C GLN A 179 -2.53 -7.51 -10.76
N ALA A 180 -3.28 -7.06 -9.76
CA ALA A 180 -4.56 -6.41 -9.98
C ALA A 180 -4.41 -5.09 -10.75
N LEU A 181 -3.50 -4.21 -10.32
CA LEU A 181 -3.31 -2.89 -10.94
C LEU A 181 -2.70 -2.97 -12.34
N PHE A 182 -1.67 -3.79 -12.52
CA PHE A 182 -0.83 -3.74 -13.73
C PHE A 182 -0.89 -5.01 -14.59
N GLY A 183 -1.63 -6.04 -14.15
CA GLY A 183 -1.76 -7.31 -14.86
C GLY A 183 -0.67 -8.33 -14.50
N PRO A 184 -0.87 -9.61 -14.90
CA PRO A 184 0.01 -10.72 -14.49
C PRO A 184 1.44 -10.64 -15.03
N GLY A 185 1.67 -9.89 -16.10
CA GLY A 185 3.02 -9.69 -16.69
C GLY A 185 3.84 -8.59 -15.98
N ALA A 186 3.26 -7.83 -15.07
CA ALA A 186 3.95 -6.75 -14.37
C ALA A 186 4.78 -7.24 -13.19
N ALA A 187 4.38 -8.33 -12.56
CA ALA A 187 5.14 -8.94 -11.48
C ALA A 187 6.34 -9.72 -12.07
N ARG A 188 7.56 -9.30 -11.76
CA ARG A 188 8.76 -10.11 -12.08
C ARG A 188 8.78 -11.36 -11.22
N SER A 189 9.03 -12.49 -11.87
CA SER A 189 9.27 -13.80 -11.25
C SER A 189 10.50 -13.77 -10.35
#